data_b0b8299c30af0dfe04cc7796097342fe
#
_entry.id   b0b8299c30af0dfe04cc7796097342fe
#
_cell.length_a   1.000
_cell.length_b   1.000
_cell.length_c   1.000
_cell.angle_alpha   90.00
_cell.angle_beta   90.00
_cell.angle_gamma   90.00
#
_symmetry.space_group_name_H-M   'P 1'
#
loop_
_entity.id
_entity.type
_entity.pdbx_description
1 polymer ?
#
loop_
_entity_poly.entity_id
_entity_poly.type
_entity_poly.pdbx_seq_one_letter_code
_entity_poly.pdbx_strand_id
1 'polypeptide(L)'
;MDFTLDKKHEMARGLFRDFAETEVKPLAQETDETEQFPAETVAKMAKYGFMGIPVPKEYGGQGCDPLTYVTCVEELSKVCATTGVIVSAHTSLCIDPIMTFGTEEQKKKYVVPLAKGEKLGAFGLTEP
;
A
#
# COMPACT_ATOMS: atom_id res chain seq x y z
N MET A 1 23.04 9.71 -15.51
CA MET A 1 21.95 9.49 -14.52
C MET A 1 21.98 8.02 -14.15
N ASP A 2 22.08 7.71 -12.88
CA ASP A 2 22.14 6.33 -12.39
C ASP A 2 20.76 5.93 -11.81
N PHE A 3 20.16 4.87 -12.33
CA PHE A 3 18.87 4.32 -11.87
C PHE A 3 19.06 3.02 -11.06
N THR A 4 20.29 2.73 -10.67
CA THR A 4 20.59 1.55 -9.86
C THR A 4 19.99 1.74 -8.46
N LEU A 5 19.23 0.76 -8.01
CA LEU A 5 18.73 0.75 -6.64
C LEU A 5 19.87 0.45 -5.65
N ASP A 6 19.83 1.07 -4.51
CA ASP A 6 20.72 0.71 -3.42
C ASP A 6 20.31 -0.64 -2.78
N LYS A 7 21.17 -1.17 -1.95
CA LYS A 7 20.96 -2.48 -1.31
C LYS A 7 19.66 -2.55 -0.49
N LYS A 8 19.26 -1.45 0.14
CA LYS A 8 18.03 -1.38 0.95
C LYS A 8 16.79 -1.51 0.06
N HIS A 9 16.75 -0.77 -1.05
CA HIS A 9 15.64 -0.83 -1.99
C HIS A 9 15.59 -2.19 -2.73
N GLU A 10 16.74 -2.78 -3.07
CA GLU A 10 16.77 -4.13 -3.64
C GLU A 10 16.21 -5.19 -2.68
N MET A 11 16.54 -5.10 -1.40
CA MET A 11 15.97 -5.99 -0.38
C MET A 11 14.45 -5.80 -0.24
N ALA A 12 13.98 -4.56 -0.21
CA ALA A 12 12.55 -4.24 -0.15
C ALA A 12 11.82 -4.79 -1.40
N ARG A 13 12.39 -4.57 -2.59
CA ARG A 13 11.86 -5.13 -3.84
C ARG A 13 11.73 -6.65 -3.79
N GLY A 14 12.75 -7.34 -3.28
CA GLY A 14 12.73 -8.80 -3.10
C GLY A 14 11.55 -9.22 -2.21
N LEU A 15 11.37 -8.57 -1.08
CA LEU A 15 10.28 -8.85 -0.14
C LEU A 15 8.89 -8.64 -0.79
N PHE A 16 8.69 -7.54 -1.50
CA PHE A 16 7.42 -7.26 -2.17
C PHE A 16 7.15 -8.26 -3.30
N ARG A 17 8.18 -8.63 -4.07
CA ARG A 17 8.08 -9.65 -5.11
C ARG A 17 7.71 -11.01 -4.54
N ASP A 18 8.38 -11.44 -3.48
CA ASP A 18 8.09 -12.73 -2.83
C ASP A 18 6.64 -12.76 -2.35
N PHE A 19 6.16 -11.70 -1.70
CA PHE A 19 4.76 -11.59 -1.30
C PHE A 19 3.82 -11.63 -2.51
N ALA A 20 4.10 -10.89 -3.57
CA ALA A 20 3.28 -10.86 -4.78
C ALA A 20 3.17 -12.25 -5.43
N GLU A 21 4.28 -12.97 -5.56
CA GLU A 21 4.31 -14.31 -6.17
C GLU A 21 3.64 -15.38 -5.29
N THR A 22 3.78 -15.30 -3.97
CA THR A 22 3.29 -16.34 -3.06
C THR A 22 1.86 -16.12 -2.56
N GLU A 23 1.47 -14.88 -2.32
CA GLU A 23 0.18 -14.54 -1.70
C GLU A 23 -0.84 -13.93 -2.66
N VAL A 24 -0.38 -13.23 -3.70
CA VAL A 24 -1.27 -12.52 -4.64
C VAL A 24 -1.50 -13.34 -5.91
N LYS A 25 -0.44 -13.81 -6.53
CA LYS A 25 -0.49 -14.52 -7.82
C LYS A 25 -1.46 -15.72 -7.84
N PRO A 26 -1.49 -16.58 -6.81
CA PRO A 26 -2.40 -17.73 -6.82
C PRO A 26 -3.88 -17.34 -6.86
N LEU A 27 -4.23 -16.13 -6.41
CA LEU A 27 -5.61 -15.64 -6.32
C LEU A 27 -5.95 -14.61 -7.42
N ALA A 28 -4.97 -14.18 -8.22
CA ALA A 28 -5.14 -13.08 -9.17
C ALA A 28 -6.20 -13.36 -10.23
N GLN A 29 -6.20 -14.55 -10.80
CA GLN A 29 -7.16 -14.95 -11.82
C GLN A 29 -8.58 -15.03 -11.25
N GLU A 30 -8.76 -15.66 -10.10
CA GLU A 30 -10.07 -15.76 -9.44
C GLU A 30 -10.61 -14.38 -9.05
N THR A 31 -9.75 -13.51 -8.54
CA THR A 31 -10.11 -12.13 -8.21
C THR A 31 -10.62 -11.36 -9.43
N ASP A 32 -9.96 -11.54 -10.57
CA ASP A 32 -10.36 -10.89 -11.83
C ASP A 32 -11.69 -11.45 -12.36
N GLU A 33 -11.84 -12.78 -12.40
CA GLU A 33 -13.03 -13.45 -12.92
C GLU A 33 -14.29 -13.23 -12.06
N THR A 34 -14.12 -13.19 -10.74
CA THR A 34 -15.25 -13.06 -9.80
C THR A 34 -15.58 -11.63 -9.43
N GLU A 35 -14.69 -10.68 -9.73
CA GLU A 35 -14.79 -9.27 -9.31
C GLU A 35 -14.90 -9.11 -7.79
N GLN A 36 -14.46 -10.10 -7.02
CA GLN A 36 -14.51 -10.06 -5.56
C GLN A 36 -13.32 -9.29 -4.97
N PHE A 37 -13.61 -8.43 -3.99
CA PHE A 37 -12.56 -7.72 -3.27
C PHE A 37 -11.65 -8.70 -2.52
N PRO A 38 -10.30 -8.63 -2.71
CA PRO A 38 -9.37 -9.60 -2.14
C PRO A 38 -9.09 -9.33 -0.65
N ALA A 39 -10.11 -9.46 0.20
CA ALA A 39 -10.07 -9.09 1.62
C ALA A 39 -8.97 -9.82 2.40
N GLU A 40 -8.77 -11.10 2.13
CA GLU A 40 -7.72 -11.88 2.80
C GLU A 40 -6.32 -11.38 2.44
N THR A 41 -6.08 -11.09 1.16
CA THR A 41 -4.81 -10.52 0.68
C THR A 41 -4.55 -9.16 1.32
N VAL A 42 -5.58 -8.30 1.40
CA VAL A 42 -5.48 -6.98 2.05
C VAL A 42 -5.15 -7.12 3.54
N ALA A 43 -5.78 -8.06 4.25
CA ALA A 43 -5.48 -8.34 5.65
C ALA A 43 -4.01 -8.80 5.85
N LYS A 44 -3.49 -9.63 4.95
CA LYS A 44 -2.08 -10.03 4.96
C LYS A 44 -1.16 -8.83 4.69
N MET A 45 -1.46 -7.99 3.70
CA MET A 45 -0.70 -6.77 3.42
C MET A 45 -0.67 -5.83 4.62
N ALA A 46 -1.79 -5.66 5.32
CA ALA A 46 -1.87 -4.88 6.55
C ALA A 46 -0.93 -5.43 7.63
N LYS A 47 -0.95 -6.73 7.85
CA LYS A 47 -0.09 -7.43 8.82
C LYS A 47 1.40 -7.25 8.53
N TYR A 48 1.79 -7.19 7.26
CA TYR A 48 3.18 -6.96 6.83
C TYR A 48 3.55 -5.48 6.72
N GLY A 49 2.65 -4.56 7.05
CA GLY A 49 2.91 -3.12 7.08
C GLY A 49 2.85 -2.43 5.72
N PHE A 50 2.31 -3.08 4.67
CA PHE A 50 2.24 -2.51 3.32
C PHE A 50 1.28 -1.31 3.23
N MET A 51 0.32 -1.24 4.17
CA MET A 51 -0.66 -0.14 4.20
C MET A 51 -0.09 1.17 4.75
N GLY A 52 1.11 1.16 5.32
CA GLY A 52 1.74 2.34 5.92
C GLY A 52 3.19 2.56 5.51
N ILE A 53 3.63 2.09 4.33
CA ILE A 53 5.05 2.14 3.92
C ILE A 53 5.66 3.54 4.06
N PRO A 54 5.12 4.63 3.47
CA PRO A 54 5.74 5.95 3.56
C PRO A 54 5.29 6.73 4.81
N VAL A 55 4.34 6.20 5.58
CA VAL A 55 3.82 6.91 6.75
C VAL A 55 4.87 6.92 7.86
N PRO A 56 5.12 8.07 8.52
CA PRO A 56 6.03 8.15 9.65
C PRO A 56 5.68 7.19 10.79
N LYS A 57 6.69 6.70 11.49
CA LYS A 57 6.52 5.75 12.60
C LYS A 57 5.66 6.30 13.75
N GLU A 58 5.71 7.61 13.97
CA GLU A 58 4.87 8.27 14.98
C GLU A 58 3.37 8.15 14.71
N TYR A 59 2.97 7.94 13.45
CA TYR A 59 1.58 7.67 13.04
C TYR A 59 1.33 6.19 12.73
N GLY A 60 2.22 5.30 13.14
CA GLY A 60 2.05 3.85 13.01
C GLY A 60 2.50 3.26 11.68
N GLY A 61 3.17 4.03 10.83
CA GLY A 61 3.72 3.58 9.55
C GLY A 61 5.11 2.98 9.64
N GLN A 62 5.67 2.63 8.49
CA GLN A 62 7.01 2.04 8.39
C GLN A 62 8.12 3.09 8.29
N GLY A 63 7.79 4.35 7.96
CA GLY A 63 8.75 5.44 7.81
C GLY A 63 9.74 5.24 6.66
N CYS A 64 9.33 4.52 5.63
CA CYS A 64 10.13 4.34 4.43
C CYS A 64 10.00 5.53 3.47
N ASP A 65 10.91 5.61 2.51
CA ASP A 65 10.87 6.64 1.48
C ASP A 65 9.83 6.34 0.37
N PRO A 66 9.50 7.35 -0.47
CA PRO A 66 8.57 7.18 -1.58
C PRO A 66 9.01 6.11 -2.60
N LEU A 67 10.32 5.92 -2.81
CA LEU A 67 10.83 4.93 -3.75
C LEU A 67 10.51 3.51 -3.28
N THR A 68 10.63 3.24 -1.98
CA THR A 68 10.20 1.96 -1.39
C THR A 68 8.70 1.72 -1.61
N TYR A 69 7.88 2.74 -1.41
CA TYR A 69 6.43 2.64 -1.65
C TYR A 69 6.09 2.35 -3.12
N VAL A 70 6.67 3.10 -4.06
CA VAL A 70 6.46 2.89 -5.50
C VAL A 70 6.90 1.49 -5.93
N THR A 71 8.01 1.01 -5.38
CA THR A 71 8.52 -0.35 -5.63
C THR A 71 7.51 -1.43 -5.18
N CYS A 72 6.84 -1.22 -4.04
CA CYS A 72 5.77 -2.11 -3.59
C CYS A 72 4.61 -2.14 -4.58
N VAL A 73 4.12 -0.97 -5.00
CA VAL A 73 3.03 -0.86 -5.98
C VAL A 73 3.41 -1.53 -7.31
N GLU A 74 4.66 -1.32 -7.76
CA GLU A 74 5.18 -1.94 -8.99
C GLU A 74 5.15 -3.48 -8.90
N GLU A 75 5.73 -4.06 -7.86
CA GLU A 75 5.82 -5.52 -7.74
C GLU A 75 4.43 -6.18 -7.57
N LEU A 76 3.53 -5.57 -6.82
CA LEU A 76 2.15 -6.04 -6.71
C LEU A 76 1.41 -5.95 -8.05
N SER A 77 1.55 -4.84 -8.77
CA SER A 77 0.84 -4.60 -10.03
C SER A 77 1.31 -5.49 -11.18
N LYS A 78 2.56 -5.97 -11.16
CA LYS A 78 3.07 -6.97 -12.12
C LYS A 78 2.28 -8.27 -12.07
N VAL A 79 1.72 -8.59 -10.92
CA VAL A 79 1.01 -9.84 -10.66
C VAL A 79 -0.50 -9.65 -10.70
N CYS A 80 -0.99 -8.58 -10.05
CA CYS A 80 -2.40 -8.25 -9.97
C CYS A 80 -2.57 -6.73 -9.87
N ALA A 81 -3.07 -6.11 -10.94
CA ALA A 81 -3.27 -4.66 -10.98
C ALA A 81 -4.23 -4.18 -9.89
N THR A 82 -5.29 -4.93 -9.60
CA THR A 82 -6.25 -4.63 -8.53
C THR A 82 -5.55 -4.49 -7.18
N THR A 83 -4.67 -5.42 -6.82
CA THR A 83 -3.94 -5.38 -5.55
C THR A 83 -2.99 -4.19 -5.47
N GLY A 84 -2.30 -3.86 -6.57
CA GLY A 84 -1.45 -2.67 -6.64
C GLY A 84 -2.26 -1.38 -6.49
N VAL A 85 -3.42 -1.29 -7.15
CA VAL A 85 -4.33 -0.13 -7.04
C VAL A 85 -4.87 0.04 -5.63
N ILE A 86 -5.19 -1.03 -4.91
CA ILE A 86 -5.65 -0.96 -3.51
C ILE A 86 -4.60 -0.25 -2.65
N VAL A 87 -3.34 -0.65 -2.71
CA VAL A 87 -2.26 0.00 -1.95
C VAL A 87 -2.05 1.43 -2.40
N SER A 88 -2.10 1.68 -3.71
CA SER A 88 -1.94 3.01 -4.29
C SER A 88 -3.03 3.97 -3.86
N ALA A 89 -4.30 3.60 -4.00
CA ALA A 89 -5.43 4.43 -3.62
C ALA A 89 -5.47 4.71 -2.11
N HIS A 90 -5.24 3.67 -1.31
CA HIS A 90 -5.17 3.78 0.14
C HIS A 90 -4.10 4.79 0.60
N THR A 91 -2.90 4.69 0.03
CA THR A 91 -1.75 5.50 0.45
C THR A 91 -1.77 6.90 -0.17
N SER A 92 -1.78 6.98 -1.51
CA SER A 92 -1.60 8.25 -2.22
C SER A 92 -2.87 9.11 -2.25
N LEU A 93 -4.06 8.50 -2.32
CA LEU A 93 -5.31 9.23 -2.48
C LEU A 93 -6.04 9.45 -1.16
N CYS A 94 -5.81 8.61 -0.15
CA CYS A 94 -6.46 8.75 1.15
C CYS A 94 -5.50 9.24 2.23
N ILE A 95 -4.39 8.53 2.50
CA ILE A 95 -3.49 8.90 3.60
C ILE A 95 -2.72 10.19 3.30
N ASP A 96 -2.13 10.31 2.12
CA ASP A 96 -1.26 11.43 1.79
C ASP A 96 -1.93 12.82 1.89
N PRO A 97 -3.17 13.03 1.41
CA PRO A 97 -3.88 14.28 1.64
C PRO A 97 -4.10 14.61 3.11
N ILE A 98 -4.40 13.60 3.94
CA ILE A 98 -4.57 13.81 5.38
C ILE A 98 -3.22 14.15 6.04
N MET A 99 -2.15 13.51 5.62
CA MET A 99 -0.79 13.81 6.09
C MET A 99 -0.36 15.21 5.71
N THR A 100 -0.68 15.64 4.49
CA THR A 100 -0.23 16.94 3.96
C THR A 100 -1.05 18.11 4.52
N PHE A 101 -2.37 17.96 4.61
CA PHE A 101 -3.28 19.07 4.91
C PHE A 101 -4.01 18.94 6.25
N GLY A 102 -3.97 17.77 6.88
CA GLY A 102 -4.68 17.51 8.14
C GLY A 102 -4.00 18.15 9.35
N THR A 103 -4.81 18.48 10.35
CA THR A 103 -4.32 18.85 11.68
C THR A 103 -3.71 17.65 12.40
N GLU A 104 -2.93 17.88 13.47
CA GLU A 104 -2.38 16.79 14.28
C GLU A 104 -3.46 15.87 14.87
N GLU A 105 -4.59 16.44 15.26
CA GLU A 105 -5.74 15.67 15.73
C GLU A 105 -6.30 14.76 14.63
N GLN A 106 -6.48 15.30 13.41
CA GLN A 106 -6.94 14.54 12.26
C GLN A 106 -5.96 13.44 11.86
N LYS A 107 -4.67 13.73 11.84
CA LYS A 107 -3.63 12.72 11.58
C LYS A 107 -3.70 11.57 12.58
N LYS A 108 -3.74 11.86 13.87
CA LYS A 108 -3.85 10.83 14.92
C LYS A 108 -5.12 10.02 14.80
N LYS A 109 -6.24 10.68 14.49
CA LYS A 109 -7.55 10.03 14.40
C LYS A 109 -7.71 9.15 13.17
N TYR A 110 -7.21 9.59 12.02
CA TYR A 110 -7.45 8.93 10.74
C TYR A 110 -6.24 8.19 10.19
N VAL A 111 -5.05 8.80 10.20
CA VAL A 111 -3.86 8.16 9.61
C VAL A 111 -3.40 6.95 10.40
N VAL A 112 -3.42 7.01 11.72
CA VAL A 112 -2.95 5.88 12.56
C VAL A 112 -3.68 4.57 12.26
N PRO A 113 -5.01 4.49 12.28
CA PRO A 113 -5.71 3.24 11.94
C PRO A 113 -5.56 2.85 10.46
N LEU A 114 -5.40 3.81 9.55
CA LEU A 114 -5.13 3.53 8.13
C LEU A 114 -3.74 2.94 7.94
N ALA A 115 -2.70 3.57 8.49
CA ALA A 115 -1.32 3.11 8.37
C ALA A 115 -1.09 1.71 8.98
N LYS A 116 -1.82 1.37 10.03
CA LYS A 116 -1.82 0.03 10.63
C LYS A 116 -2.64 -1.00 9.86
N GLY A 117 -3.44 -0.56 8.87
CA GLY A 117 -4.34 -1.42 8.11
C GLY A 117 -5.58 -1.90 8.90
N GLU A 118 -5.90 -1.24 10.01
CA GLU A 118 -7.15 -1.46 10.77
C GLU A 118 -8.37 -0.95 9.99
N LYS A 119 -8.14 0.03 9.12
CA LYS A 119 -9.12 0.57 8.18
C LYS A 119 -8.51 0.67 6.79
N LEU A 120 -9.33 0.47 5.78
CA LEU A 120 -8.97 0.67 4.39
C LEU A 120 -9.46 2.06 3.94
N GLY A 121 -8.53 2.85 3.39
CA GLY A 121 -8.83 4.15 2.81
C GLY A 121 -9.26 4.03 1.35
N ALA A 122 -10.15 4.92 0.95
CA ALA A 122 -10.60 5.07 -0.43
C ALA A 122 -10.76 6.56 -0.75
N PHE A 123 -10.95 6.88 -2.03
CA PHE A 123 -11.10 8.24 -2.50
C PHE A 123 -12.34 8.36 -3.39
N GLY A 124 -13.29 9.18 -3.00
CA GLY A 124 -14.46 9.53 -3.79
C GLY A 124 -14.28 10.93 -4.36
N LEU A 125 -14.12 11.04 -5.66
CA LEU A 125 -13.87 12.32 -6.35
C LEU A 125 -15.05 12.74 -7.22
N THR A 126 -15.48 11.84 -8.11
CA THR A 126 -16.51 12.17 -9.11
C THR A 126 -17.89 11.89 -8.56
N GLU A 127 -18.71 12.93 -8.54
CA GLU A 127 -20.11 12.86 -8.17
C GLU A 127 -20.98 13.43 -9.30
N PRO A 128 -22.24 12.99 -9.48
CA PRO A 128 -23.14 13.50 -10.50
C PRO A 128 -23.58 14.95 -10.24
#